data_4055725222cc7f5f8101bf1c41cb46dd
#
_entry.id   4055725222cc7f5f8101bf1c41cb46dd
#
_cell.length_a   1.000
_cell.length_b   1.000
_cell.length_c   1.000
_cell.angle_alpha   90.00
_cell.angle_beta   90.00
_cell.angle_gamma   90.00
#
_symmetry.space_group_name_H-M   'P 1'
#
loop_
_entity.id
_entity.type
_entity.pdbx_description
1 polymer ?
#
loop_
_entity_poly.entity_id
_entity_poly.type
_entity_poly.pdbx_seq_one_letter_code
_entity_poly.pdbx_strand_id
1 'polypeptide(L)'
;MSRLQPVLLIVIVVLITACGSAAVTPTLAPEPLTPAAPPPTDSGVISTTPLPPGFEQLTLPAPYAPQPIDATLQRGNAFVDSAQIIATASFPPQFFLSLGGSLPTPCHGLRVNVARPSGQNRITVDVYSVTDPNASCVQALEPFNVNVRLGTFPAGQYEVWVNGQPVGEIEAP
;
A
#
# COMPACT_ATOMS: atom_id res chain seq x y z
N MET A 1 1.21 -59.74 2.99
CA MET A 1 1.67 -59.90 1.58
C MET A 1 2.31 -58.58 1.18
N SER A 2 3.62 -58.62 1.20
CA SER A 2 4.52 -57.47 1.04
C SER A 2 4.64 -57.13 -0.45
N ARG A 3 4.53 -55.85 -0.80
CA ARG A 3 5.01 -55.35 -2.10
C ARG A 3 5.94 -54.16 -1.86
N LEU A 4 7.22 -54.48 -1.92
CA LEU A 4 8.31 -53.50 -2.05
C LEU A 4 8.20 -52.81 -3.41
N GLN A 5 8.30 -51.52 -3.43
CA GLN A 5 8.42 -50.69 -4.61
C GLN A 5 9.83 -50.09 -4.64
N PRO A 6 10.61 -50.28 -5.72
CA PRO A 6 12.00 -49.85 -5.77
C PRO A 6 12.12 -48.33 -5.99
N VAL A 7 12.99 -47.72 -5.21
CA VAL A 7 13.45 -46.33 -5.30
C VAL A 7 14.35 -46.22 -6.54
N LEU A 8 13.90 -45.48 -7.55
CA LEU A 8 14.71 -45.12 -8.72
C LEU A 8 15.44 -43.78 -8.40
N LEU A 9 16.72 -43.90 -8.09
CA LEU A 9 17.64 -42.83 -7.86
C LEU A 9 18.16 -42.32 -9.20
N ILE A 10 17.66 -41.17 -9.68
CA ILE A 10 18.21 -40.50 -10.88
C ILE A 10 19.19 -39.44 -10.39
N VAL A 11 20.48 -39.71 -10.55
CA VAL A 11 21.57 -38.76 -10.36
C VAL A 11 21.72 -37.95 -11.65
N ILE A 12 21.31 -36.68 -11.64
CA ILE A 12 21.57 -35.78 -12.75
C ILE A 12 22.84 -34.99 -12.41
N VAL A 13 23.93 -35.32 -13.10
CA VAL A 13 25.16 -34.54 -13.09
C VAL A 13 25.01 -33.39 -14.07
N VAL A 14 24.90 -32.16 -13.55
CA VAL A 14 24.91 -30.94 -14.36
C VAL A 14 26.33 -30.39 -14.42
N LEU A 15 26.95 -30.50 -15.59
CA LEU A 15 28.20 -29.85 -15.95
C LEU A 15 27.97 -28.35 -16.15
N ILE A 16 28.53 -27.55 -15.26
CA ILE A 16 28.51 -26.07 -15.36
C ILE A 16 29.73 -25.67 -16.20
N THR A 17 29.53 -25.31 -17.46
CA THR A 17 30.51 -24.61 -18.28
C THR A 17 30.51 -23.09 -17.91
N ALA A 18 31.60 -22.63 -17.31
CA ALA A 18 31.86 -21.24 -17.05
C ALA A 18 32.25 -20.53 -18.35
N CYS A 19 31.41 -19.61 -18.84
CA CYS A 19 31.80 -18.62 -19.85
C CYS A 19 32.03 -17.29 -19.16
N GLY A 20 33.30 -16.87 -19.12
CA GLY A 20 33.70 -15.56 -18.60
C GLY A 20 33.25 -14.45 -19.56
N SER A 21 32.50 -13.49 -19.05
CA SER A 21 32.23 -12.23 -19.74
C SER A 21 33.08 -11.12 -19.16
N ALA A 22 33.91 -10.53 -20.02
CA ALA A 22 34.73 -9.37 -19.71
C ALA A 22 33.86 -8.15 -19.39
N ALA A 23 34.06 -7.56 -18.22
CA ALA A 23 33.44 -6.31 -17.83
C ALA A 23 34.05 -5.15 -18.63
N VAL A 24 33.28 -4.52 -19.49
CA VAL A 24 33.61 -3.23 -20.09
C VAL A 24 33.18 -2.15 -19.12
N THR A 25 34.13 -1.49 -18.48
CA THR A 25 33.89 -0.34 -17.61
C THR A 25 33.68 0.89 -18.50
N PRO A 26 32.52 1.55 -18.52
CA PRO A 26 32.42 2.86 -19.17
C PRO A 26 33.07 3.90 -18.27
N THR A 27 34.12 4.50 -18.76
CA THR A 27 34.73 5.70 -18.19
C THR A 27 33.80 6.89 -18.43
N LEU A 28 33.04 7.28 -17.40
CA LEU A 28 32.29 8.54 -17.39
C LEU A 28 33.29 9.69 -17.27
N ALA A 29 33.36 10.51 -18.32
CA ALA A 29 34.02 11.80 -18.28
C ALA A 29 33.25 12.73 -17.33
N PRO A 30 33.95 13.55 -16.50
CA PRO A 30 33.27 14.51 -15.64
C PRO A 30 32.64 15.62 -16.48
N GLU A 31 31.32 15.78 -16.39
CA GLU A 31 30.59 16.95 -16.89
C GLU A 31 31.00 18.19 -16.09
N PRO A 32 31.21 19.33 -16.77
CA PRO A 32 31.52 20.60 -16.10
C PRO A 32 30.27 21.07 -15.32
N LEU A 33 30.43 21.25 -14.01
CA LEU A 33 29.44 21.82 -13.12
C LEU A 33 29.11 23.25 -13.53
N THR A 34 27.94 23.47 -14.13
CA THR A 34 27.37 24.79 -14.31
C THR A 34 26.96 25.32 -12.94
N PRO A 35 27.37 26.54 -12.52
CA PRO A 35 26.92 27.10 -11.24
C PRO A 35 25.39 27.28 -11.24
N ALA A 36 24.71 26.64 -10.28
CA ALA A 36 23.31 26.85 -10.07
C ALA A 36 23.04 28.29 -9.66
N ALA A 37 22.11 28.94 -10.34
CA ALA A 37 21.61 30.25 -9.96
C ALA A 37 20.98 30.17 -8.56
N PRO A 38 21.16 31.23 -7.71
CA PRO A 38 20.52 31.27 -6.39
C PRO A 38 19.00 31.27 -6.53
N PRO A 39 18.27 30.55 -5.65
CA PRO A 39 16.82 30.60 -5.64
C PRO A 39 16.33 32.02 -5.35
N PRO A 40 15.18 32.45 -5.93
CA PRO A 40 14.58 33.72 -5.60
C PRO A 40 14.19 33.73 -4.12
N THR A 41 14.68 34.71 -3.39
CA THR A 41 14.28 35.01 -2.01
C THR A 41 12.91 35.63 -2.07
N ASP A 42 11.86 34.82 -2.03
CA ASP A 42 10.50 35.31 -1.80
C ASP A 42 10.33 35.50 -0.30
N SER A 43 10.51 36.73 0.16
CA SER A 43 10.19 37.17 1.52
C SER A 43 8.67 37.32 1.63
N GLY A 44 7.94 36.24 1.46
CA GLY A 44 6.53 36.17 1.83
C GLY A 44 6.41 36.22 3.35
N VAL A 45 6.07 37.39 3.88
CA VAL A 45 5.63 37.56 5.26
C VAL A 45 4.41 36.71 5.48
N ILE A 46 4.62 35.52 6.08
CA ILE A 46 3.52 34.69 6.53
C ILE A 46 2.89 35.37 7.72
N SER A 47 1.78 36.10 7.46
CA SER A 47 0.92 36.66 8.49
C SER A 47 0.34 35.46 9.27
N THR A 48 0.96 35.14 10.40
CA THR A 48 0.42 34.15 11.35
C THR A 48 -0.75 34.80 12.09
N THR A 49 -1.90 34.88 11.42
CA THR A 49 -3.16 35.11 12.11
C THR A 49 -3.50 33.84 12.88
N PRO A 50 -3.67 33.90 14.22
CA PRO A 50 -4.11 32.70 14.96
C PRO A 50 -5.47 32.26 14.42
N LEU A 51 -5.55 31.03 13.98
CA LEU A 51 -6.80 30.41 13.56
C LEU A 51 -7.77 30.37 14.74
N PRO A 52 -9.04 30.80 14.60
CA PRO A 52 -10.01 30.72 15.68
C PRO A 52 -10.22 29.26 16.11
N PRO A 53 -10.44 28.97 17.40
CA PRO A 53 -10.72 27.64 17.90
C PRO A 53 -12.02 27.13 17.31
N GLY A 54 -11.98 26.04 16.50
CA GLY A 54 -13.16 25.41 15.90
C GLY A 54 -12.99 24.96 14.46
N PHE A 55 -11.86 25.22 13.81
CA PHE A 55 -11.56 24.53 12.56
C PHE A 55 -11.06 23.13 12.89
N GLU A 56 -11.98 22.16 12.92
CA GLU A 56 -11.63 20.77 12.64
C GLU A 56 -10.80 20.77 11.37
N GLN A 57 -9.56 20.29 11.47
CA GLN A 57 -8.73 20.08 10.30
C GLN A 57 -9.59 19.29 9.32
N LEU A 58 -9.94 19.91 8.20
CA LEU A 58 -10.46 19.22 7.02
C LEU A 58 -9.41 18.18 6.64
N THR A 59 -9.53 17.00 7.24
CA THR A 59 -8.72 15.86 6.85
C THR A 59 -9.19 15.52 5.44
N LEU A 60 -8.41 15.95 4.45
CA LEU A 60 -8.66 15.53 3.06
C LEU A 60 -8.85 14.02 3.08
N PRO A 61 -9.94 13.51 2.50
CA PRO A 61 -10.15 12.07 2.46
C PRO A 61 -8.93 11.42 1.79
N ALA A 62 -8.48 10.30 2.33
CA ALA A 62 -7.41 9.53 1.71
C ALA A 62 -7.78 9.28 0.24
N PRO A 63 -6.83 9.29 -0.70
CA PRO A 63 -7.11 9.22 -2.14
C PRO A 63 -7.92 7.98 -2.52
N TYR A 64 -7.91 6.94 -1.71
CA TYR A 64 -8.66 5.69 -1.88
C TYR A 64 -9.84 5.55 -0.91
N ALA A 65 -10.20 6.58 -0.16
CA ALA A 65 -11.43 6.55 0.64
C ALA A 65 -12.67 6.48 -0.27
N PRO A 66 -13.77 5.86 0.18
CA PRO A 66 -15.04 5.88 -0.55
C PRO A 66 -15.47 7.31 -0.88
N GLN A 67 -15.93 7.54 -2.11
CA GLN A 67 -16.31 8.86 -2.61
C GLN A 67 -17.79 8.87 -3.01
N PRO A 68 -18.47 10.02 -2.94
CA PRO A 68 -19.87 10.11 -3.35
C PRO A 68 -20.11 9.67 -4.82
N ILE A 69 -19.15 9.88 -5.70
CA ILE A 69 -19.22 9.47 -7.11
C ILE A 69 -19.26 7.96 -7.27
N ASP A 70 -18.77 7.20 -6.28
CA ASP A 70 -18.73 5.73 -6.34
C ASP A 70 -20.14 5.12 -6.46
N ALA A 71 -21.19 5.88 -6.09
CA ALA A 71 -22.58 5.45 -6.28
C ALA A 71 -22.97 5.27 -7.76
N THR A 72 -22.25 5.89 -8.69
CA THR A 72 -22.45 5.77 -10.15
C THR A 72 -21.52 4.75 -10.79
N LEU A 73 -20.57 4.21 -10.03
CA LEU A 73 -19.58 3.26 -10.49
C LEU A 73 -19.97 1.82 -10.13
N GLN A 74 -19.48 0.88 -10.90
CA GLN A 74 -19.61 -0.54 -10.58
C GLN A 74 -18.56 -0.95 -9.59
N ARG A 75 -18.99 -1.52 -8.46
CA ARG A 75 -18.09 -2.12 -7.48
C ARG A 75 -17.61 -3.49 -7.98
N GLY A 76 -16.29 -3.72 -7.86
CA GLY A 76 -15.60 -4.96 -8.19
C GLY A 76 -14.66 -5.40 -7.08
N ASN A 77 -13.97 -6.50 -7.31
CA ASN A 77 -12.97 -7.02 -6.38
C ASN A 77 -11.64 -6.27 -6.53
N ALA A 78 -10.92 -6.10 -5.43
CA ALA A 78 -9.49 -5.86 -5.41
C ALA A 78 -8.81 -7.12 -4.85
N PHE A 79 -7.74 -7.56 -5.49
CA PHE A 79 -6.98 -8.74 -5.05
C PHE A 79 -5.90 -8.26 -4.08
N VAL A 80 -6.02 -8.62 -2.80
CA VAL A 80 -5.06 -8.26 -1.76
C VAL A 80 -4.11 -9.43 -1.55
N ASP A 81 -2.83 -9.21 -1.87
CA ASP A 81 -1.78 -10.23 -1.76
C ASP A 81 -1.00 -10.11 -0.44
N SER A 82 -0.94 -8.90 0.11
CA SER A 82 -0.26 -8.62 1.38
C SER A 82 -0.97 -7.54 2.18
N ALA A 83 -0.95 -7.70 3.51
CA ALA A 83 -1.46 -6.72 4.45
C ALA A 83 -0.60 -6.75 5.71
N GLN A 84 -0.08 -5.59 6.15
CA GLN A 84 0.79 -5.47 7.32
C GLN A 84 0.41 -4.24 8.14
N ILE A 85 0.40 -4.39 9.47
CA ILE A 85 0.14 -3.30 10.41
C ILE A 85 1.48 -2.63 10.73
N ILE A 86 1.50 -1.30 10.66
CA ILE A 86 2.66 -0.46 10.95
C ILE A 86 2.27 0.53 12.04
N ALA A 87 3.03 0.56 13.14
CA ALA A 87 2.91 1.57 14.19
C ALA A 87 4.02 2.61 14.03
N THR A 88 3.68 3.89 14.21
CA THR A 88 4.68 4.96 14.24
C THR A 88 5.31 5.10 15.64
N ALA A 89 6.54 5.60 15.68
CA ALA A 89 7.23 5.90 16.94
C ALA A 89 6.76 7.22 17.59
N SER A 90 5.57 7.73 17.27
CA SER A 90 4.97 8.93 17.87
C SER A 90 4.23 8.58 19.17
N PHE A 91 3.95 9.61 19.99
CA PHE A 91 3.09 9.44 21.16
C PHE A 91 1.93 10.46 21.10
N PRO A 92 0.66 10.00 21.05
CA PRO A 92 0.24 8.60 20.92
C PRO A 92 0.66 7.99 19.57
N PRO A 93 0.87 6.67 19.50
CA PRO A 93 1.24 6.00 18.26
C PRO A 93 0.10 6.08 17.26
N GLN A 94 0.44 6.26 15.99
CA GLN A 94 -0.49 6.17 14.88
C GLN A 94 -0.29 4.83 14.18
N PHE A 95 -1.40 4.21 13.81
CA PHE A 95 -1.39 2.93 13.13
C PHE A 95 -1.78 3.08 11.67
N PHE A 96 -1.04 2.37 10.82
CA PHE A 96 -1.27 2.29 9.38
C PHE A 96 -1.38 0.83 8.98
N LEU A 97 -2.11 0.59 7.91
CA LEU A 97 -2.19 -0.69 7.24
C LEU A 97 -1.53 -0.57 5.87
N SER A 98 -0.43 -1.26 5.66
CA SER A 98 0.22 -1.39 4.35
C SER A 98 -0.46 -2.50 3.59
N LEU A 99 -0.99 -2.19 2.42
CA LEU A 99 -1.71 -3.11 1.55
C LEU A 99 -0.99 -3.19 0.20
N GLY A 100 -0.71 -4.40 -0.25
CA GLY A 100 -0.21 -4.68 -1.59
C GLY A 100 -1.11 -5.66 -2.31
N GLY A 101 -1.24 -5.48 -3.63
CA GLY A 101 -2.12 -6.33 -4.41
C GLY A 101 -2.30 -5.86 -5.84
N SER A 102 -3.41 -6.25 -6.48
CA SER A 102 -3.73 -5.86 -7.84
C SER A 102 -5.22 -5.60 -8.06
N LEU A 103 -5.50 -4.71 -8.99
CA LEU A 103 -6.83 -4.44 -9.53
C LEU A 103 -7.06 -5.24 -10.80
N PRO A 104 -8.31 -5.55 -11.15
CA PRO A 104 -8.63 -6.36 -12.33
C PRO A 104 -8.13 -5.76 -13.65
N THR A 105 -8.17 -4.43 -13.76
CA THR A 105 -7.66 -3.68 -14.93
C THR A 105 -7.21 -2.27 -14.52
N PRO A 106 -6.42 -1.57 -15.36
CA PRO A 106 -6.00 -0.18 -15.07
C PRO A 106 -7.16 0.84 -14.99
N CYS A 107 -8.37 0.50 -15.47
CA CYS A 107 -9.54 1.36 -15.33
C CYS A 107 -10.26 1.24 -13.98
N HIS A 108 -9.81 0.34 -13.12
CA HIS A 108 -10.34 0.21 -11.78
C HIS A 108 -9.66 1.20 -10.83
N GLY A 109 -10.44 1.89 -10.04
CA GLY A 109 -9.95 2.70 -8.91
C GLY A 109 -10.00 1.91 -7.60
N LEU A 110 -8.90 1.90 -6.85
CA LEU A 110 -8.87 1.31 -5.51
C LEU A 110 -9.75 2.09 -4.55
N ARG A 111 -10.49 1.37 -3.69
CA ARG A 111 -11.21 1.92 -2.54
C ARG A 111 -10.93 1.10 -1.30
N VAL A 112 -10.74 1.81 -0.20
CA VAL A 112 -10.53 1.22 1.13
C VAL A 112 -11.45 1.89 2.13
N ASN A 113 -12.33 1.12 2.72
CA ASN A 113 -13.24 1.58 3.77
C ASN A 113 -12.80 0.99 5.11
N VAL A 114 -12.39 1.85 6.03
CA VAL A 114 -12.00 1.46 7.38
C VAL A 114 -13.17 1.73 8.32
N ALA A 115 -13.76 0.66 8.84
CA ALA A 115 -14.84 0.78 9.83
C ALA A 115 -14.28 1.14 11.21
N ARG A 116 -15.07 1.85 12.01
CA ARG A 116 -14.73 2.08 13.42
C ARG A 116 -14.65 0.74 14.16
N PRO A 117 -13.80 0.63 15.21
CA PRO A 117 -13.76 -0.58 16.02
C PRO A 117 -15.15 -0.97 16.52
N SER A 118 -15.49 -2.25 16.38
CA SER A 118 -16.73 -2.80 16.92
C SER A 118 -16.67 -2.88 18.46
N GLY A 119 -17.79 -3.20 19.11
CA GLY A 119 -17.82 -3.47 20.55
C GLY A 119 -16.93 -4.64 21.01
N GLN A 120 -16.37 -5.40 20.06
CA GLN A 120 -15.38 -6.47 20.30
C GLN A 120 -13.96 -6.04 19.94
N ASN A 121 -13.70 -4.74 19.84
CA ASN A 121 -12.41 -4.16 19.43
C ASN A 121 -11.90 -4.69 18.06
N ARG A 122 -12.82 -5.02 17.15
CA ARG A 122 -12.46 -5.45 15.80
C ARG A 122 -12.53 -4.28 14.83
N ILE A 123 -11.45 -4.03 14.10
CA ILE A 123 -11.33 -3.06 13.01
C ILE A 123 -11.51 -3.83 11.70
N THR A 124 -12.58 -3.54 10.97
CA THR A 124 -12.82 -4.16 9.67
C THR A 124 -12.42 -3.20 8.57
N VAL A 125 -11.59 -3.67 7.66
CA VAL A 125 -11.13 -2.95 6.48
C VAL A 125 -11.67 -3.66 5.24
N ASP A 126 -12.45 -2.93 4.44
CA ASP A 126 -13.05 -3.42 3.22
C ASP A 126 -12.30 -2.82 2.03
N VAL A 127 -11.58 -3.67 1.29
CA VAL A 127 -10.74 -3.30 0.14
C VAL A 127 -11.43 -3.79 -1.12
N TYR A 128 -11.76 -2.87 -2.00
CA TYR A 128 -12.50 -3.17 -3.22
C TYR A 128 -12.08 -2.23 -4.35
N SER A 129 -12.55 -2.51 -5.55
CA SER A 129 -12.35 -1.65 -6.70
C SER A 129 -13.66 -1.02 -7.16
N VAL A 130 -13.57 0.09 -7.88
CA VAL A 130 -14.67 0.72 -8.59
C VAL A 130 -14.27 1.01 -10.03
N THR A 131 -15.20 0.88 -10.98
CA THR A 131 -14.96 1.18 -12.39
C THR A 131 -16.19 1.75 -13.04
N ASP A 132 -16.02 2.56 -14.08
CA ASP A 132 -17.13 2.96 -14.96
C ASP A 132 -17.56 1.71 -15.75
N PRO A 133 -18.84 1.29 -15.66
CA PRO A 133 -19.34 0.13 -16.39
C PRO A 133 -19.28 0.26 -17.92
N ASN A 134 -19.14 1.51 -18.43
CA ASN A 134 -19.03 1.80 -19.86
C ASN A 134 -17.57 1.95 -20.31
N ALA A 135 -16.59 1.89 -19.41
CA ALA A 135 -15.19 2.02 -19.79
C ALA A 135 -14.70 0.80 -20.56
N SER A 136 -14.04 1.04 -21.68
CA SER A 136 -13.33 0.00 -22.42
C SER A 136 -11.88 -0.03 -21.94
N CYS A 137 -11.44 -1.15 -21.36
CA CYS A 137 -10.15 -1.27 -20.73
C CYS A 137 -9.38 -2.51 -21.19
N VAL A 138 -8.06 -2.40 -21.23
CA VAL A 138 -7.17 -3.55 -21.47
C VAL A 138 -7.31 -4.53 -20.32
N GLN A 139 -7.30 -5.82 -20.63
CA GLN A 139 -7.40 -6.89 -19.65
C GLN A 139 -6.01 -7.24 -19.12
N ALA A 140 -5.51 -6.40 -18.22
CA ALA A 140 -4.23 -6.58 -17.54
C ALA A 140 -4.37 -6.16 -16.08
N LEU A 141 -3.79 -6.92 -15.16
CA LEU A 141 -3.78 -6.57 -13.75
C LEU A 141 -2.98 -5.29 -13.52
N GLU A 142 -3.52 -4.40 -12.70
CA GLU A 142 -2.86 -3.15 -12.28
C GLU A 142 -2.40 -3.29 -10.83
N PRO A 143 -1.08 -3.35 -10.55
CA PRO A 143 -0.59 -3.51 -9.18
C PRO A 143 -0.82 -2.25 -8.36
N PHE A 144 -1.06 -2.43 -7.05
CA PHE A 144 -1.10 -1.33 -6.10
C PHE A 144 -0.26 -1.64 -4.85
N ASN A 145 0.27 -0.57 -4.24
CA ASN A 145 0.88 -0.61 -2.92
C ASN A 145 0.53 0.71 -2.21
N VAL A 146 -0.24 0.61 -1.12
CA VAL A 146 -0.78 1.78 -0.43
C VAL A 146 -0.68 1.64 1.08
N ASN A 147 -0.50 2.78 1.76
CA ASN A 147 -0.57 2.86 3.21
C ASN A 147 -1.87 3.55 3.62
N VAL A 148 -2.72 2.83 4.31
CA VAL A 148 -4.02 3.28 4.80
C VAL A 148 -3.88 3.67 6.27
N ARG A 149 -4.27 4.88 6.62
CA ARG A 149 -4.28 5.31 8.01
C ARG A 149 -5.45 4.65 8.74
N LEU A 150 -5.14 3.87 9.79
CA LEU A 150 -6.14 3.34 10.71
C LEU A 150 -6.48 4.35 11.81
N GLY A 151 -5.52 5.18 12.22
CA GLY A 151 -5.68 6.22 13.23
C GLY A 151 -4.95 5.92 14.54
N THR A 152 -5.47 6.51 15.61
CA THR A 152 -5.07 6.28 17.00
C THR A 152 -6.22 5.61 17.74
N PHE A 153 -5.91 4.77 18.71
CA PHE A 153 -6.91 4.02 19.48
C PHE A 153 -6.70 4.24 20.97
N PRO A 154 -7.77 4.21 21.78
CA PRO A 154 -7.66 4.10 23.23
C PRO A 154 -6.85 2.87 23.64
N ALA A 155 -6.28 2.89 24.86
CA ALA A 155 -5.54 1.75 25.39
C ALA A 155 -6.36 0.46 25.30
N GLY A 156 -5.74 -0.60 24.74
CA GLY A 156 -6.39 -1.89 24.54
C GLY A 156 -5.84 -2.67 23.35
N GLN A 157 -6.35 -3.89 23.19
CA GLN A 157 -6.05 -4.74 22.04
C GLN A 157 -7.15 -4.65 21.00
N TYR A 158 -6.76 -4.60 19.73
CA TYR A 158 -7.67 -4.53 18.58
C TYR A 158 -7.25 -5.52 17.52
N GLU A 159 -8.20 -6.30 17.02
CA GLU A 159 -8.00 -7.19 15.87
C GLU A 159 -8.25 -6.43 14.57
N VAL A 160 -7.37 -6.56 13.59
CA VAL A 160 -7.53 -5.97 12.25
C VAL A 160 -7.87 -7.06 11.25
N TRP A 161 -8.96 -6.85 10.54
CA TRP A 161 -9.49 -7.77 9.52
C TRP A 161 -9.59 -7.05 8.18
N VAL A 162 -9.08 -7.69 7.13
CA VAL A 162 -9.16 -7.18 5.75
C VAL A 162 -9.97 -8.17 4.91
N ASN A 163 -11.06 -7.70 4.32
CA ASN A 163 -11.97 -8.51 3.49
C ASN A 163 -12.39 -9.83 4.19
N GLY A 164 -12.61 -9.80 5.50
CA GLY A 164 -13.01 -10.96 6.28
C GLY A 164 -11.87 -11.89 6.71
N GLN A 165 -10.62 -11.56 6.43
CA GLN A 165 -9.44 -12.30 6.86
C GLN A 165 -8.71 -11.55 7.99
N PRO A 166 -8.30 -12.24 9.07
CA PRO A 166 -7.50 -11.61 10.13
C PRO A 166 -6.09 -11.31 9.60
N VAL A 167 -5.62 -10.10 9.86
CA VAL A 167 -4.27 -9.63 9.44
C VAL A 167 -3.31 -9.57 10.63
N GLY A 168 -3.80 -9.21 11.81
CA GLY A 168 -3.00 -9.07 13.00
C GLY A 168 -3.71 -8.27 14.08
N GLU A 169 -2.95 -7.93 15.12
CA GLU A 169 -3.44 -7.22 16.30
C GLU A 169 -2.70 -5.90 16.48
N ILE A 170 -3.38 -4.92 17.03
CA ILE A 170 -2.86 -3.63 17.49
C ILE A 170 -2.92 -3.64 19.01
N GLU A 171 -1.79 -3.37 19.66
CA GLU A 171 -1.74 -3.07 21.09
C GLU A 171 -1.55 -1.55 21.24
N ALA A 172 -2.63 -0.86 21.63
CA ALA A 172 -2.59 0.57 21.90
C ALA A 172 -2.30 0.83 23.38
N PRO A 173 -1.31 1.71 23.71
CA PRO A 173 -0.88 2.02 25.09
C PRO A 173 -1.87 2.85 25.88
#